data_0cd5f1d3ceb93fd0d4617efbd37aaa60
#
_entry.id   0cd5f1d3ceb93fd0d4617efbd37aaa60
#
_cell.length_a   1.000
_cell.length_b   1.000
_cell.length_c   1.000
_cell.angle_alpha   90.00
_cell.angle_beta   90.00
_cell.angle_gamma   90.00
#
_symmetry.space_group_name_H-M   'P 1'
#
loop_
_entity.id
_entity.type
_entity.pdbx_description
1 polymer ?
#
loop_
_entity_poly.entity_id
_entity_poly.type
_entity_poly.pdbx_seq_one_letter_code
_entity_poly.pdbx_strand_id
1 'polypeptide(L)' 'AGPRVRDEFFMKLALSPVAGTSDRLGLINRQRRHYLSQLRSLSELAVAADRRIPRLLIEGAILHLQADLDWLQRCQEDFV' A
#
# COMPACT_ATOMS: atom_id res chain seq x y z
N ALA A 1 4.07 8.31 7.74
CA ALA A 1 4.65 7.00 7.79
C ALA A 1 4.63 6.26 6.45
N GLY A 2 3.94 6.79 5.44
CA GLY A 2 3.88 6.16 4.12
C GLY A 2 5.24 5.92 3.47
N PRO A 3 6.14 6.92 3.37
CA PRO A 3 7.44 6.70 2.74
C PRO A 3 8.28 5.64 3.45
N ARG A 4 8.24 5.63 4.78
CA ARG A 4 9.00 4.68 5.58
C ARG A 4 8.50 3.24 5.35
N VAL A 5 7.19 3.03 5.29
CA VAL A 5 6.60 1.71 5.04
C VAL A 5 6.99 1.21 3.65
N ARG A 6 6.94 2.10 2.65
CA ARG A 6 7.35 1.76 1.28
C ARG A 6 8.82 1.39 1.22
N ASP A 7 9.68 2.15 1.91
CA ASP A 7 11.11 1.88 1.93
C ASP A 7 11.42 0.55 2.59
N GLU A 8 10.77 0.22 3.71
CA GLU A 8 10.93 -1.07 4.38
C GLU A 8 10.51 -2.22 3.47
N PHE A 9 9.38 -2.07 2.77
CA PHE A 9 8.90 -3.09 1.85
C PHE A 9 9.89 -3.29 0.71
N PHE A 10 10.38 -2.21 0.11
CA PHE A 10 11.37 -2.26 -0.96
C PHE A 10 12.66 -2.93 -0.50
N MET A 11 13.12 -2.59 0.71
CA MET A 11 14.30 -3.20 1.29
C MET A 11 14.12 -4.71 1.46
N LYS A 12 12.97 -5.15 1.92
CA LYS A 12 12.67 -6.58 2.07
C LYS A 12 12.72 -7.30 0.73
N LEU A 13 12.17 -6.69 -0.32
CA LEU A 13 12.23 -7.25 -1.67
C LEU A 13 13.66 -7.32 -2.17
N ALA A 14 14.42 -6.25 -1.99
CA ALA A 14 15.78 -6.13 -2.51
C ALA A 14 16.76 -7.03 -1.78
N LEU A 15 16.58 -7.20 -0.47
CA LEU A 15 17.49 -7.97 0.38
C LEU A 15 17.09 -9.43 0.53
N SER A 16 16.15 -9.93 -0.28
CA SER A 16 15.77 -11.34 -0.30
C SER A 16 16.28 -12.02 -1.57
N PRO A 17 17.60 -12.03 -1.83
CA PRO A 17 18.11 -12.58 -3.08
C PRO A 17 17.96 -14.09 -3.16
N VAL A 18 17.84 -14.76 -2.01
CA VAL A 18 17.70 -16.21 -1.93
C VAL A 18 16.22 -16.61 -1.98
N ALA A 19 15.30 -15.66 -1.77
CA ALA A 19 13.87 -15.93 -1.81
C ALA A 19 13.43 -16.19 -3.24
N GLY A 20 12.64 -17.23 -3.45
CA GLY A 20 12.07 -17.53 -4.74
C GLY A 20 11.00 -16.53 -5.15
N THR A 21 10.55 -16.63 -6.40
CA THR A 21 9.49 -15.75 -6.93
C THR A 21 8.23 -15.85 -6.08
N SER A 22 7.87 -17.04 -5.62
CA SER A 22 6.67 -17.22 -4.80
C SER A 22 6.77 -16.48 -3.46
N ASP A 23 7.97 -16.40 -2.86
CA ASP A 23 8.16 -15.66 -1.61
C ASP A 23 7.99 -14.16 -1.82
N ARG A 24 8.51 -13.65 -2.94
CA ARG A 24 8.34 -12.24 -3.31
C ARG A 24 6.87 -11.91 -3.59
N LEU A 25 6.19 -12.77 -4.33
CA LEU A 25 4.77 -12.59 -4.59
C LEU A 25 3.95 -12.66 -3.31
N GLY A 26 4.31 -13.55 -2.38
CA GLY A 26 3.67 -13.62 -1.07
C GLY A 26 3.83 -12.33 -0.28
N LEU A 27 5.02 -11.73 -0.32
CA LEU A 27 5.30 -10.46 0.34
C LEU A 27 4.46 -9.33 -0.27
N ILE A 28 4.40 -9.27 -1.60
CA ILE A 28 3.59 -8.27 -2.32
C ILE A 28 2.11 -8.44 -1.97
N ASN A 29 1.61 -9.66 -1.94
CA ASN A 29 0.20 -9.91 -1.63
C ASN A 29 -0.16 -9.52 -0.20
N ARG A 30 0.74 -9.76 0.77
CA ARG A 30 0.52 -9.34 2.15
C ARG A 30 0.47 -7.81 2.25
N GLN A 31 1.36 -7.13 1.55
CA GLN A 31 1.40 -5.67 1.55
C GLN A 31 0.14 -5.11 0.88
N ARG A 32 -0.31 -5.73 -0.21
CA ARG A 32 -1.55 -5.33 -0.89
C ARG A 32 -2.75 -5.44 0.05
N ARG A 33 -2.87 -6.56 0.76
CA ARG A 33 -3.98 -6.74 1.71
C ARG A 33 -3.96 -5.69 2.81
N HIS A 34 -2.77 -5.33 3.28
CA HIS A 34 -2.61 -4.30 4.28
C HIS A 34 -3.10 -2.95 3.75
N TYR A 35 -2.68 -2.57 2.55
CA TYR A 35 -3.10 -1.30 1.94
C TYR A 35 -4.61 -1.29 1.65
N LEU A 36 -5.16 -2.39 1.17
CA LEU A 36 -6.61 -2.48 0.91
C LEU A 36 -7.42 -2.34 2.19
N SER A 37 -6.95 -2.92 3.28
CA SER A 37 -7.58 -2.79 4.59
C SER A 37 -7.56 -1.33 5.06
N GLN A 38 -6.42 -0.65 4.92
CA GLN A 38 -6.30 0.76 5.26
C GLN A 38 -7.20 1.63 4.38
N LEU A 39 -7.26 1.33 3.09
CA LEU A 39 -8.11 2.07 2.15
C LEU A 39 -9.58 1.96 2.53
N ARG A 40 -10.02 0.77 2.92
CA ARG A 40 -11.40 0.55 3.37
C ARG A 40 -11.71 1.38 4.61
N SER A 41 -10.81 1.35 5.61
CA SER A 41 -10.99 2.11 6.84
C SER A 41 -11.06 3.61 6.57
N LEU A 42 -10.17 4.12 5.72
CA LEU A 42 -10.17 5.54 5.36
C LEU A 42 -11.42 5.94 4.59
N SER A 43 -11.89 5.07 3.69
CA SER A 43 -13.11 5.33 2.93
C SER A 43 -14.33 5.44 3.85
N GLU A 44 -14.40 4.57 4.87
CA GLU A 44 -15.48 4.63 5.86
C GLU A 44 -15.41 5.93 6.67
N LEU A 45 -14.20 6.35 7.06
CA LEU A 45 -14.02 7.62 7.77
C LEU A 45 -14.40 8.80 6.90
N ALA A 46 -14.08 8.76 5.61
CA ALA A 46 -14.42 9.85 4.69
C ALA A 46 -15.94 10.02 4.57
N VAL A 47 -16.68 8.91 4.51
CA VAL A 47 -18.14 8.95 4.45
C VAL A 47 -18.71 9.54 5.74
N ALA A 48 -18.13 9.21 6.89
CA ALA A 48 -18.61 9.68 8.19
C ALA A 48 -18.19 11.12 8.49
N ALA A 49 -17.18 11.65 7.80
CA ALA A 49 -16.67 13.00 8.07
C ALA A 49 -17.64 14.06 7.56
N ASP A 50 -18.12 14.91 8.47
CA ASP A 50 -19.03 16.00 8.15
C ASP A 50 -18.32 17.33 7.98
N ARG A 51 -17.03 17.40 8.28
CA ARG A 51 -16.21 18.61 8.16
C ARG A 51 -15.31 18.53 6.93
N ARG A 52 -15.15 19.68 6.29
CA ARG A 52 -14.39 19.79 5.03
C ARG A 52 -12.92 19.44 5.18
N ILE A 53 -12.26 20.01 6.22
CA ILE A 53 -10.82 19.82 6.38
C ILE A 53 -10.46 18.37 6.71
N PRO A 54 -11.08 17.71 7.70
CA PRO A 54 -10.82 16.29 7.93
C PRO A 54 -11.09 15.42 6.72
N ARG A 55 -12.15 15.72 5.95
CA ARG A 55 -12.45 14.98 4.74
C ARG A 55 -11.35 15.08 3.71
N LEU A 56 -10.80 16.29 3.49
CA LEU A 56 -9.72 16.49 2.53
C LEU A 56 -8.46 15.75 2.93
N LEU A 57 -8.14 15.72 4.23
CA LEU A 57 -6.98 14.97 4.73
C LEU A 57 -7.15 13.47 4.49
N ILE A 58 -8.35 12.96 4.73
CA ILE A 58 -8.65 11.54 4.49
C ILE A 58 -8.59 11.23 3.00
N GLU A 59 -9.14 12.07 2.15
CA GLU A 59 -9.07 11.91 0.70
C GLU A 59 -7.62 11.90 0.21
N GLY A 60 -6.77 12.76 0.76
CA GLY A 60 -5.35 12.76 0.45
C GLY A 60 -4.69 11.43 0.80
N ALA A 61 -4.99 10.90 1.99
CA ALA A 61 -4.46 9.59 2.40
C ALA A 61 -4.94 8.47 1.48
N ILE A 62 -6.19 8.52 1.03
CA ILE A 62 -6.74 7.55 0.09
C ILE A 62 -5.98 7.60 -1.23
N LEU A 63 -5.71 8.79 -1.76
CA LEU A 63 -4.95 8.94 -3.00
C LEU A 63 -3.53 8.39 -2.88
N HIS A 64 -2.89 8.61 -1.74
CA HIS A 64 -1.57 8.03 -1.48
C HIS A 64 -1.60 6.50 -1.47
N LEU A 65 -2.61 5.91 -0.84
CA LEU A 65 -2.75 4.46 -0.82
C LEU A 65 -3.02 3.89 -2.20
N GLN A 66 -3.80 4.59 -3.01
CA GLN A 66 -4.05 4.17 -4.39
C GLN A 66 -2.75 4.16 -5.20
N ALA A 67 -1.91 5.18 -5.02
CA ALA A 67 -0.61 5.22 -5.67
C ALA A 67 0.29 4.07 -5.23
N ASP A 68 0.28 3.74 -3.93
CA ASP A 68 1.06 2.63 -3.40
C ASP A 68 0.56 1.29 -3.95
N LEU A 69 -0.75 1.13 -4.11
CA LEU A 69 -1.32 -0.07 -4.71
C LEU A 69 -0.92 -0.21 -6.18
N ASP A 70 -0.92 0.89 -6.94
CA ASP A 70 -0.45 0.89 -8.32
C ASP A 70 1.01 0.49 -8.41
N TRP A 71 1.83 0.98 -7.49
CA TRP A 71 3.24 0.63 -7.43
C TRP A 71 3.43 -0.87 -7.13
N LEU A 72 2.64 -1.41 -6.20
CA LEU A 72 2.69 -2.84 -5.90
C LEU A 72 2.35 -3.69 -7.12
N GLN A 73 1.38 -3.23 -7.92
CA GLN A 73 1.01 -3.92 -9.15
C GLN A 73 2.20 -3.99 -10.11
N ARG A 74 2.95 -2.90 -10.24
CA ARG A 74 4.16 -2.88 -11.07
C ARG A 74 5.23 -3.81 -10.52
N CYS A 75 5.40 -3.87 -9.20
CA CYS A 75 6.32 -4.82 -8.58
C CYS A 75 5.93 -6.26 -8.91
N GLN A 76 4.64 -6.56 -8.85
CA GLN A 76 4.15 -7.90 -9.17
C GLN A 76 4.44 -8.26 -10.63
N GLU A 77 4.20 -7.33 -11.55
CA GLU A 77 4.44 -7.54 -12.97
C GLU A 77 5.92 -7.82 -13.27
N ASP A 78 6.82 -7.14 -12.56
CA ASP A 78 8.25 -7.34 -12.75
C ASP A 78 8.75 -8.68 -12.25
N PHE A 79 8.06 -9.27 -11.26
CA PHE A 79 8.46 -10.56 -10.68
C PHE A 79 7.71 -11.75 -11.26
N VAL A 80 6.84 -11.52 -12.21
CA VAL A 80 6.14 -12.56 -12.95
C VAL A 80 6.67 -12.66 -14.37
#